data_307da07500911e9a6cc75287fda949f0
#
_entry.id   307da07500911e9a6cc75287fda949f0
#
_cell.length_a   1.000
_cell.length_b   1.000
_cell.length_c   1.000
_cell.angle_alpha   90.00
_cell.angle_beta   90.00
_cell.angle_gamma   90.00
#
_symmetry.space_group_name_H-M   'P 1'
#
loop_
_entity.id
_entity.type
_entity.pdbx_description
1 polymer ?
#
loop_
_entity_poly.entity_id
_entity_poly.type
_entity_poly.pdbx_seq_one_letter_code
_entity_poly.pdbx_strand_id
1 'polypeptide(L)'
;NVAANLATCFGLNTAIASAMADYPIGRRIEAAVRKAGVTAYYQRFPFDGVRGPNMAIVWSDRGQGVRGPTVFYNRSNEAAGRLKPGSFDWKAIFAKKVRWFHSGGIFSALSPTTPALVIEAMEAAKKAGAVVSFDLNYRAKLWAVAAAEQGLSSAQAEEGAAKTLRNIVSHVDVLVGNEEDLQKGLGLKGPEAESKGKLDPTAFFGMIGQVTKDFPNIKAVATTLREVHSTNRHSWSAVLWLDGKNYTAPTCELDVYDRVGGGDGFAAGLFYGLLSGKSPEESLKLGWAHGALLTTTPGDTSMASLDQVEAFAKGGSARIQR
;
A
#
# COMPACT_ATOMS: atom_id res chain seq x y z
N ASN A 1 -5.22 -5.54 -2.14
CA ASN A 1 -4.28 -5.76 -3.27
C ASN A 1 -3.02 -6.49 -2.80
N VAL A 2 -2.25 -5.99 -1.81
CA VAL A 2 -1.01 -6.64 -1.36
C VAL A 2 -1.23 -8.11 -0.98
N ALA A 3 -2.25 -8.42 -0.16
CA ALA A 3 -2.57 -9.80 0.22
C ALA A 3 -2.96 -10.68 -0.97
N ALA A 4 -3.74 -10.16 -1.92
CA ALA A 4 -4.11 -10.87 -3.13
C ALA A 4 -2.89 -11.17 -4.01
N ASN A 5 -2.03 -10.18 -4.23
CA ASN A 5 -0.79 -10.34 -4.99
C ASN A 5 0.17 -11.36 -4.35
N LEU A 6 0.31 -11.32 -3.03
CA LEU A 6 1.13 -12.31 -2.29
C LEU A 6 0.57 -13.72 -2.42
N ALA A 7 -0.75 -13.89 -2.44
CA ALA A 7 -1.38 -15.20 -2.61
C ALA A 7 -1.29 -15.69 -4.06
N THR A 8 -1.69 -14.87 -5.02
CA THR A 8 -1.84 -15.30 -6.43
C THR A 8 -0.53 -15.42 -7.17
N CYS A 9 0.40 -14.47 -7.00
CA CYS A 9 1.69 -14.48 -7.69
C CYS A 9 2.74 -15.29 -6.92
N PHE A 10 2.81 -15.13 -5.59
CA PHE A 10 3.89 -15.68 -4.78
C PHE A 10 3.50 -16.92 -3.96
N GLY A 11 2.26 -17.37 -4.04
CA GLY A 11 1.80 -18.59 -3.37
C GLY A 11 1.83 -18.55 -1.84
N LEU A 12 1.84 -17.36 -1.23
CA LEU A 12 1.85 -17.23 0.23
C LEU A 12 0.44 -17.40 0.81
N ASN A 13 0.38 -17.96 2.03
CA ASN A 13 -0.84 -17.94 2.82
C ASN A 13 -1.09 -16.53 3.36
N THR A 14 -2.15 -15.91 2.88
CA THR A 14 -2.48 -14.53 3.23
C THR A 14 -3.86 -14.41 3.84
N ALA A 15 -4.06 -13.33 4.60
CA ALA A 15 -5.36 -13.01 5.18
C ALA A 15 -5.64 -11.52 5.12
N ILE A 16 -6.93 -11.16 5.22
CA ILE A 16 -7.39 -9.78 5.38
C ILE A 16 -8.33 -9.69 6.58
N ALA A 17 -8.11 -8.70 7.45
CA ALA A 17 -9.05 -8.26 8.47
C ALA A 17 -9.75 -6.98 7.98
N SER A 18 -11.06 -7.02 7.80
CA SER A 18 -11.81 -5.91 7.21
C SER A 18 -13.29 -5.96 7.62
N ALA A 19 -14.09 -5.08 7.03
CA ALA A 19 -15.55 -5.06 7.19
C ALA A 19 -16.25 -5.54 5.93
N MET A 20 -17.46 -6.06 6.11
CA MET A 20 -18.33 -6.49 5.03
C MET A 20 -19.76 -6.04 5.29
N ALA A 21 -20.38 -5.38 4.30
CA ALA A 21 -21.79 -5.14 4.31
C ALA A 21 -22.54 -6.40 3.83
N ASP A 22 -23.56 -6.81 4.56
CA ASP A 22 -24.29 -8.05 4.27
C ASP A 22 -25.38 -7.86 3.21
N TYR A 23 -24.95 -7.68 1.97
CA TYR A 23 -25.80 -7.51 0.80
C TYR A 23 -25.15 -8.14 -0.45
N PRO A 24 -25.86 -8.23 -1.59
CA PRO A 24 -25.35 -8.96 -2.77
C PRO A 24 -23.97 -8.54 -3.26
N ILE A 25 -23.65 -7.23 -3.24
CA ILE A 25 -22.34 -6.73 -3.66
C ILE A 25 -21.25 -7.19 -2.69
N GLY A 26 -21.50 -7.11 -1.37
CA GLY A 26 -20.58 -7.64 -0.36
C GLY A 26 -20.24 -9.11 -0.59
N ARG A 27 -21.25 -9.94 -0.86
CA ARG A 27 -21.03 -11.38 -1.20
C ARG A 27 -20.20 -11.59 -2.46
N ARG A 28 -20.34 -10.73 -3.48
CA ARG A 28 -19.49 -10.79 -4.68
C ARG A 28 -18.04 -10.45 -4.39
N ILE A 29 -17.81 -9.41 -3.57
CA ILE A 29 -16.46 -9.03 -3.13
C ILE A 29 -15.83 -10.16 -2.32
N GLU A 30 -16.56 -10.75 -1.39
CA GLU A 30 -16.10 -11.89 -0.61
C GLU A 30 -15.74 -13.10 -1.49
N ALA A 31 -16.53 -13.37 -2.53
CA ALA A 31 -16.22 -14.41 -3.50
C ALA A 31 -14.93 -14.10 -4.29
N ALA A 32 -14.70 -12.84 -4.67
CA ALA A 32 -13.47 -12.41 -5.33
C ALA A 32 -12.24 -12.58 -4.42
N VAL A 33 -12.34 -12.20 -3.16
CA VAL A 33 -11.27 -12.36 -2.16
C VAL A 33 -10.93 -13.87 -1.97
N ARG A 34 -11.96 -14.74 -1.86
CA ARG A 34 -11.73 -16.19 -1.80
C ARG A 34 -11.09 -16.74 -3.07
N LYS A 35 -11.51 -16.26 -4.25
CA LYS A 35 -10.90 -16.67 -5.53
C LYS A 35 -9.42 -16.31 -5.60
N ALA A 36 -9.02 -15.21 -4.99
CA ALA A 36 -7.62 -14.83 -4.87
C ALA A 36 -6.84 -15.67 -3.83
N GLY A 37 -7.45 -16.62 -3.13
CA GLY A 37 -6.80 -17.45 -2.12
C GLY A 37 -6.56 -16.75 -0.78
N VAL A 38 -7.19 -15.61 -0.54
CA VAL A 38 -7.03 -14.82 0.68
C VAL A 38 -8.04 -15.26 1.74
N THR A 39 -7.57 -15.60 2.93
CA THR A 39 -8.44 -15.86 4.10
C THR A 39 -8.99 -14.54 4.62
N ALA A 40 -10.29 -14.50 4.95
CA ALA A 40 -10.92 -13.27 5.39
C ALA A 40 -11.45 -13.35 6.83
N TYR A 41 -11.18 -12.31 7.60
CA TYR A 41 -11.75 -12.04 8.92
C TYR A 41 -12.60 -10.78 8.80
N TYR A 42 -13.93 -10.94 8.70
CA TYR A 42 -14.84 -9.81 8.50
C TYR A 42 -15.67 -9.50 9.72
N GLN A 43 -15.69 -8.22 10.10
CA GLN A 43 -16.83 -7.66 10.83
C GLN A 43 -17.96 -7.44 9.83
N ARG A 44 -19.11 -8.07 10.09
CA ARG A 44 -20.28 -7.99 9.22
C ARG A 44 -21.24 -6.95 9.74
N PHE A 45 -21.73 -6.12 8.85
CA PHE A 45 -22.72 -5.10 9.15
C PHE A 45 -24.01 -5.40 8.36
N PRO A 46 -25.17 -5.41 9.04
CA PRO A 46 -26.45 -5.72 8.40
C PRO A 46 -26.85 -4.62 7.41
N PHE A 47 -27.56 -5.04 6.37
CA PHE A 47 -28.20 -4.19 5.38
C PHE A 47 -29.65 -4.63 5.25
N ASP A 48 -30.60 -3.71 5.45
CA ASP A 48 -32.05 -4.03 5.52
C ASP A 48 -32.75 -4.08 4.15
N GLY A 49 -31.99 -3.94 3.06
CA GLY A 49 -32.50 -3.84 1.69
C GLY A 49 -32.57 -2.41 1.16
N VAL A 50 -32.53 -1.43 2.03
CA VAL A 50 -32.58 0.01 1.72
C VAL A 50 -31.45 0.77 2.39
N ARG A 51 -31.16 0.47 3.66
CA ARG A 51 -30.22 1.18 4.52
C ARG A 51 -29.16 0.24 5.08
N GLY A 52 -27.99 0.77 5.31
CA GLY A 52 -26.84 0.07 5.87
C GLY A 52 -25.54 0.66 5.36
N PRO A 53 -24.40 0.13 5.79
CA PRO A 53 -23.13 0.55 5.23
C PRO A 53 -22.95 0.02 3.82
N ASN A 54 -22.16 0.74 3.03
CA ASN A 54 -21.78 0.34 1.67
C ASN A 54 -20.41 -0.31 1.64
N MET A 55 -20.12 -1.04 0.57
CA MET A 55 -18.75 -1.29 0.15
C MET A 55 -18.27 -0.10 -0.67
N ALA A 56 -17.01 0.32 -0.46
CA ALA A 56 -16.43 1.43 -1.22
C ALA A 56 -16.45 1.12 -2.72
N ILE A 57 -16.71 2.14 -3.54
CA ILE A 57 -16.69 2.04 -4.99
C ILE A 57 -15.63 3.01 -5.52
N VAL A 58 -14.77 2.51 -6.40
CA VAL A 58 -13.74 3.30 -7.08
C VAL A 58 -13.97 3.21 -8.58
N TRP A 59 -14.02 4.36 -9.24
CA TRP A 59 -14.02 4.46 -10.69
C TRP A 59 -12.66 4.98 -11.13
N SER A 60 -11.99 4.23 -11.98
CA SER A 60 -10.70 4.60 -12.52
C SER A 60 -10.76 4.59 -14.05
N ASP A 61 -10.67 5.78 -14.65
CA ASP A 61 -10.37 5.92 -16.06
C ASP A 61 -8.85 5.95 -16.21
N ARG A 62 -8.31 5.01 -16.96
CA ARG A 62 -6.86 4.88 -17.17
C ARG A 62 -6.25 6.06 -17.92
N GLY A 63 -7.08 6.82 -18.65
CA GLY A 63 -6.58 7.78 -19.61
C GLY A 63 -5.93 7.13 -20.82
N GLN A 64 -5.38 7.93 -21.73
CA GLN A 64 -4.64 7.47 -22.89
C GLN A 64 -3.83 8.61 -23.51
N GLY A 65 -2.56 8.42 -23.78
CA GLY A 65 -1.70 9.41 -24.43
C GLY A 65 -1.67 10.75 -23.66
N VAL A 66 -2.23 11.78 -24.27
CA VAL A 66 -2.32 13.14 -23.67
C VAL A 66 -3.50 13.31 -22.71
N ARG A 67 -4.47 12.40 -22.74
CA ARG A 67 -5.62 12.43 -21.82
C ARG A 67 -5.24 11.76 -20.51
N GLY A 68 -5.04 12.57 -19.47
CA GLY A 68 -4.66 12.09 -18.13
C GLY A 68 -5.69 11.14 -17.52
N PRO A 69 -5.27 10.24 -16.63
CA PRO A 69 -6.17 9.34 -15.91
C PRO A 69 -7.03 10.12 -14.92
N THR A 70 -8.25 9.66 -14.71
CA THR A 70 -9.16 10.23 -13.71
C THR A 70 -9.60 9.13 -12.75
N VAL A 71 -9.45 9.39 -11.46
CA VAL A 71 -9.93 8.48 -10.41
C VAL A 71 -10.86 9.25 -9.49
N PHE A 72 -12.04 8.69 -9.27
CA PHE A 72 -12.96 9.17 -8.25
C PHE A 72 -13.60 7.99 -7.52
N TYR A 73 -13.99 8.21 -6.29
CA TYR A 73 -14.50 7.15 -5.45
C TYR A 73 -15.62 7.66 -4.55
N ASN A 74 -16.56 6.77 -4.25
CA ASN A 74 -17.55 6.96 -3.21
C ASN A 74 -17.22 6.05 -2.03
N ARG A 75 -16.84 6.69 -0.92
CA ARG A 75 -16.57 6.04 0.37
C ARG A 75 -17.61 6.45 1.42
N SER A 76 -18.69 7.09 0.99
CA SER A 76 -19.77 7.50 1.87
C SER A 76 -20.36 6.28 2.57
N ASN A 77 -20.45 6.34 3.89
CA ASN A 77 -20.96 5.25 4.74
C ASN A 77 -20.27 3.88 4.49
N GLU A 78 -18.98 3.90 4.21
CA GLU A 78 -18.18 2.69 3.96
C GLU A 78 -18.16 1.79 5.21
N ALA A 79 -18.38 0.49 5.02
CA ALA A 79 -18.38 -0.49 6.11
C ALA A 79 -17.06 -0.49 6.90
N ALA A 80 -15.92 -0.36 6.21
CA ALA A 80 -14.61 -0.32 6.82
C ALA A 80 -14.39 0.89 7.75
N GLY A 81 -15.04 2.02 7.49
CA GLY A 81 -15.00 3.20 8.34
C GLY A 81 -15.71 3.01 9.68
N ARG A 82 -16.52 1.95 9.85
CA ARG A 82 -17.20 1.62 11.12
C ARG A 82 -16.37 0.77 12.06
N LEU A 83 -15.21 0.31 11.61
CA LEU A 83 -14.29 -0.49 12.43
C LEU A 83 -13.66 0.38 13.54
N LYS A 84 -13.44 -0.24 14.68
CA LYS A 84 -12.89 0.40 15.87
C LYS A 84 -12.08 -0.59 16.71
N PRO A 85 -11.27 -0.16 17.65
CA PRO A 85 -10.61 -1.05 18.60
C PRO A 85 -11.56 -2.09 19.19
N GLY A 86 -11.09 -3.33 19.31
CA GLY A 86 -11.88 -4.49 19.73
C GLY A 86 -12.74 -5.12 18.63
N SER A 87 -12.66 -4.65 17.36
CA SER A 87 -13.39 -5.26 16.24
C SER A 87 -12.89 -6.66 15.89
N PHE A 88 -11.68 -7.04 16.28
CA PHE A 88 -11.09 -8.33 15.93
C PHE A 88 -10.44 -9.00 17.14
N ASP A 89 -10.51 -10.31 17.22
CA ASP A 89 -9.69 -11.12 18.13
C ASP A 89 -8.27 -11.30 17.52
N TRP A 90 -7.45 -10.27 17.70
CA TRP A 90 -6.07 -10.30 17.21
C TRP A 90 -5.26 -11.45 17.80
N LYS A 91 -5.53 -11.84 19.05
CA LYS A 91 -4.84 -12.97 19.68
C LYS A 91 -5.10 -14.27 18.91
N ALA A 92 -6.35 -14.54 18.55
CA ALA A 92 -6.71 -15.72 17.75
C ALA A 92 -6.17 -15.66 16.31
N ILE A 93 -6.13 -14.46 15.71
CA ILE A 93 -5.58 -14.27 14.36
C ILE A 93 -4.07 -14.52 14.36
N PHE A 94 -3.32 -13.89 15.26
CA PHE A 94 -1.86 -14.01 15.29
C PHE A 94 -1.37 -15.36 15.85
N ALA A 95 -2.18 -16.10 16.62
CA ALA A 95 -1.87 -17.46 17.03
C ALA A 95 -1.64 -18.44 15.84
N LYS A 96 -2.08 -18.06 14.63
CA LYS A 96 -1.85 -18.81 13.38
C LYS A 96 -0.44 -18.62 12.81
N LYS A 97 0.52 -18.15 13.59
CA LYS A 97 1.94 -17.95 13.21
C LYS A 97 2.07 -16.94 12.07
N VAL A 98 1.33 -15.84 12.13
CA VAL A 98 1.45 -14.73 11.18
C VAL A 98 2.84 -14.14 11.30
N ARG A 99 3.59 -14.06 10.21
CA ARG A 99 4.95 -13.53 10.16
C ARG A 99 5.03 -12.07 9.78
N TRP A 100 3.99 -11.54 9.13
CA TRP A 100 3.95 -10.17 8.61
C TRP A 100 2.56 -9.58 8.72
N PHE A 101 2.47 -8.38 9.26
CA PHE A 101 1.25 -7.57 9.27
C PHE A 101 1.45 -6.32 8.42
N HIS A 102 0.48 -5.98 7.59
CA HIS A 102 0.52 -4.81 6.72
C HIS A 102 -0.77 -4.01 6.80
N SER A 103 -0.65 -2.68 6.84
CA SER A 103 -1.77 -1.75 6.73
C SER A 103 -1.35 -0.50 5.96
N GLY A 104 -2.27 0.45 5.76
CA GLY A 104 -1.97 1.65 5.00
C GLY A 104 -2.80 2.87 5.38
N GLY A 105 -2.34 4.03 4.92
CA GLY A 105 -2.88 5.35 5.25
C GLY A 105 -4.31 5.57 4.77
N ILE A 106 -4.74 4.92 3.69
CA ILE A 106 -6.14 5.01 3.25
C ILE A 106 -7.09 4.50 4.33
N PHE A 107 -6.82 3.32 4.90
CA PHE A 107 -7.65 2.78 5.99
C PHE A 107 -7.63 3.67 7.22
N SER A 108 -6.46 4.20 7.56
CA SER A 108 -6.30 5.09 8.71
C SER A 108 -7.06 6.42 8.56
N ALA A 109 -7.39 6.84 7.34
CA ALA A 109 -8.12 8.07 7.05
C ALA A 109 -9.65 7.90 6.97
N LEU A 110 -10.20 6.69 7.16
CA LEU A 110 -11.62 6.42 6.91
C LEU A 110 -12.54 6.94 8.03
N SER A 111 -12.07 6.97 9.26
CA SER A 111 -12.85 7.46 10.40
C SER A 111 -11.94 7.81 11.59
N PRO A 112 -12.45 8.51 12.61
CA PRO A 112 -11.68 8.82 13.83
C PRO A 112 -11.23 7.58 14.62
N THR A 113 -11.84 6.41 14.39
CA THR A 113 -11.55 5.18 15.16
C THR A 113 -10.58 4.25 14.46
N THR A 114 -10.44 4.34 13.12
CA THR A 114 -9.57 3.44 12.34
C THR A 114 -8.08 3.58 12.65
N PRO A 115 -7.51 4.76 12.96
CA PRO A 115 -6.11 4.85 13.39
C PRO A 115 -5.81 4.05 14.67
N ALA A 116 -6.68 4.13 15.65
CA ALA A 116 -6.51 3.40 16.92
C ALA A 116 -6.62 1.89 16.71
N LEU A 117 -7.51 1.43 15.83
CA LEU A 117 -7.58 0.00 15.45
C LEU A 117 -6.31 -0.47 14.73
N VAL A 118 -5.73 0.35 13.87
CA VAL A 118 -4.45 0.01 13.20
C VAL A 118 -3.35 -0.17 14.23
N ILE A 119 -3.23 0.74 15.20
CA ILE A 119 -2.23 0.65 16.28
C ILE A 119 -2.46 -0.60 17.13
N GLU A 120 -3.72 -0.88 17.55
CA GLU A 120 -4.07 -2.11 18.27
C GLU A 120 -3.59 -3.37 17.53
N ALA A 121 -3.83 -3.43 16.21
CA ALA A 121 -3.39 -4.55 15.39
C ALA A 121 -1.85 -4.65 15.30
N MET A 122 -1.15 -3.52 15.14
CA MET A 122 0.31 -3.46 15.09
C MET A 122 0.95 -3.92 16.41
N GLU A 123 0.42 -3.49 17.54
CA GLU A 123 0.88 -3.92 18.87
C GLU A 123 0.68 -5.42 19.07
N ALA A 124 -0.48 -5.94 18.68
CA ALA A 124 -0.75 -7.38 18.73
C ALA A 124 0.17 -8.17 17.81
N ALA A 125 0.45 -7.67 16.60
CA ALA A 125 1.40 -8.26 15.65
C ALA A 125 2.82 -8.32 16.23
N LYS A 126 3.32 -7.21 16.76
CA LYS A 126 4.64 -7.16 17.42
C LYS A 126 4.74 -8.09 18.61
N LYS A 127 3.71 -8.15 19.46
CA LYS A 127 3.65 -9.08 20.59
C LYS A 127 3.71 -10.55 20.14
N ALA A 128 3.20 -10.86 18.96
CA ALA A 128 3.26 -12.18 18.34
C ALA A 128 4.57 -12.44 17.56
N GLY A 129 5.48 -11.47 17.49
CA GLY A 129 6.76 -11.59 16.76
C GLY A 129 6.65 -11.37 15.24
N ALA A 130 5.55 -10.82 14.76
CA ALA A 130 5.40 -10.49 13.36
C ALA A 130 6.08 -9.16 13.01
N VAL A 131 6.62 -9.06 11.79
CA VAL A 131 7.08 -7.80 11.20
C VAL A 131 5.87 -6.92 10.89
N VAL A 132 5.97 -5.65 11.20
CA VAL A 132 4.90 -4.66 10.95
C VAL A 132 5.31 -3.72 9.82
N SER A 133 4.53 -3.69 8.75
CA SER A 133 4.72 -2.73 7.65
C SER A 133 3.53 -1.80 7.49
N PHE A 134 3.80 -0.61 6.97
CA PHE A 134 2.78 0.38 6.68
C PHE A 134 3.11 1.14 5.39
N ASP A 135 2.11 1.24 4.51
CA ASP A 135 2.18 2.14 3.36
C ASP A 135 1.52 3.47 3.74
N LEU A 136 2.29 4.55 3.72
CA LEU A 136 1.79 5.89 4.05
C LEU A 136 0.61 6.30 3.18
N ASN A 137 0.67 5.99 1.89
CA ASN A 137 -0.43 6.13 0.94
C ASN A 137 -1.33 7.33 1.23
N TYR A 138 -0.68 8.50 1.42
CA TYR A 138 -1.35 9.72 1.83
C TYR A 138 -2.38 10.17 0.79
N ARG A 139 -3.59 10.43 1.25
CA ARG A 139 -4.69 10.89 0.40
C ARG A 139 -5.31 12.14 1.01
N ALA A 140 -4.79 13.30 0.61
CA ALA A 140 -5.22 14.61 1.14
C ALA A 140 -6.75 14.77 1.18
N LYS A 141 -7.44 14.34 0.13
CA LYS A 141 -8.92 14.43 0.06
C LYS A 141 -9.62 13.60 1.12
N LEU A 142 -9.10 12.42 1.50
CA LEU A 142 -9.71 11.61 2.57
C LEU A 142 -9.55 12.28 3.93
N TRP A 143 -8.34 12.76 4.23
CA TRP A 143 -8.08 13.48 5.48
C TRP A 143 -8.90 14.77 5.56
N ALA A 144 -9.01 15.52 4.45
CA ALA A 144 -9.79 16.75 4.40
C ALA A 144 -11.30 16.49 4.66
N VAL A 145 -11.88 15.44 4.07
CA VAL A 145 -13.29 15.08 4.29
C VAL A 145 -13.52 14.65 5.74
N ALA A 146 -12.67 13.77 6.28
CA ALA A 146 -12.76 13.33 7.66
C ALA A 146 -12.62 14.49 8.67
N ALA A 147 -11.82 15.49 8.38
CA ALA A 147 -11.69 16.70 9.18
C ALA A 147 -12.90 17.64 9.04
N ALA A 148 -13.40 17.83 7.81
CA ALA A 148 -14.58 18.66 7.55
C ALA A 148 -15.83 18.14 8.25
N GLU A 149 -16.02 16.82 8.33
CA GLU A 149 -17.11 16.18 9.11
C GLU A 149 -17.03 16.51 10.61
N GLN A 150 -15.86 16.90 11.09
CA GLN A 150 -15.61 17.34 12.46
C GLN A 150 -15.57 18.88 12.61
N GLY A 151 -15.88 19.62 11.54
CA GLY A 151 -15.86 21.08 11.54
C GLY A 151 -14.44 21.70 11.50
N LEU A 152 -13.42 20.93 11.10
CA LEU A 152 -12.03 21.38 11.04
C LEU A 152 -11.69 21.97 9.66
N SER A 153 -10.77 22.91 9.62
CA SER A 153 -10.21 23.50 8.40
C SER A 153 -9.25 22.56 7.68
N SER A 154 -8.92 22.85 6.41
CA SER A 154 -7.94 22.08 5.64
C SER A 154 -6.55 22.08 6.28
N ALA A 155 -6.11 23.18 6.87
CA ALA A 155 -4.83 23.24 7.59
C ALA A 155 -4.83 22.34 8.83
N GLN A 156 -5.91 22.34 9.59
CA GLN A 156 -6.09 21.43 10.73
C GLN A 156 -6.19 19.96 10.30
N ALA A 157 -6.73 19.70 9.10
CA ALA A 157 -6.76 18.36 8.51
C ALA A 157 -5.34 17.84 8.21
N GLU A 158 -4.49 18.66 7.61
CA GLU A 158 -3.10 18.29 7.31
C GLU A 158 -2.28 18.06 8.58
N GLU A 159 -2.39 18.95 9.57
CA GLU A 159 -1.71 18.81 10.86
C GLU A 159 -2.20 17.55 11.61
N GLY A 160 -3.51 17.32 11.64
CA GLY A 160 -4.12 16.15 12.26
C GLY A 160 -3.71 14.85 11.58
N ALA A 161 -3.63 14.85 10.25
CA ALA A 161 -3.15 13.72 9.46
C ALA A 161 -1.69 13.39 9.79
N ALA A 162 -0.81 14.38 9.77
CA ALA A 162 0.60 14.21 10.08
C ALA A 162 0.79 13.69 11.52
N LYS A 163 0.10 14.25 12.50
CA LYS A 163 0.12 13.77 13.89
C LYS A 163 -0.33 12.32 14.01
N THR A 164 -1.40 11.96 13.32
CA THR A 164 -1.95 10.59 13.34
C THR A 164 -1.00 9.60 12.70
N LEU A 165 -0.47 9.92 11.51
CA LEU A 165 0.46 9.06 10.79
C LEU A 165 1.79 8.91 11.54
N ARG A 166 2.33 9.97 12.15
CA ARG A 166 3.53 9.89 12.99
C ARG A 166 3.32 8.93 14.18
N ASN A 167 2.14 8.97 14.80
CA ASN A 167 1.82 8.03 15.87
C ASN A 167 1.77 6.57 15.37
N ILE A 168 1.16 6.32 14.21
CA ILE A 168 1.13 4.98 13.60
C ILE A 168 2.55 4.51 13.25
N VAL A 169 3.38 5.38 12.64
CA VAL A 169 4.73 5.05 12.18
C VAL A 169 5.67 4.69 13.34
N SER A 170 5.42 5.17 14.55
CA SER A 170 6.18 4.75 15.75
C SER A 170 6.03 3.26 16.09
N HIS A 171 5.05 2.56 15.49
CA HIS A 171 4.83 1.13 15.63
C HIS A 171 5.32 0.29 14.43
N VAL A 172 5.93 0.91 13.41
CA VAL A 172 6.26 0.30 12.12
C VAL A 172 7.71 -0.16 12.06
N ASP A 173 7.97 -1.34 11.48
CA ASP A 173 9.31 -1.83 11.18
C ASP A 173 9.72 -1.52 9.73
N VAL A 174 8.77 -1.63 8.78
CA VAL A 174 8.98 -1.41 7.34
C VAL A 174 8.00 -0.36 6.83
N LEU A 175 8.52 0.78 6.42
CA LEU A 175 7.73 1.89 5.89
C LEU A 175 7.78 1.88 4.36
N VAL A 176 6.61 1.98 3.73
CA VAL A 176 6.47 2.21 2.29
C VAL A 176 5.82 3.56 2.09
N GLY A 177 6.32 4.32 1.13
CA GLY A 177 5.75 5.64 0.81
C GLY A 177 6.69 6.43 -0.09
N ASN A 178 6.13 7.24 -0.98
CA ASN A 178 6.89 8.11 -1.86
C ASN A 178 7.28 9.43 -1.16
N GLU A 179 7.99 10.31 -1.87
CA GLU A 179 8.44 11.60 -1.34
C GLU A 179 7.27 12.48 -0.87
N GLU A 180 6.17 12.51 -1.62
CA GLU A 180 4.98 13.28 -1.23
C GLU A 180 4.33 12.71 0.04
N ASP A 181 4.29 11.38 0.16
CA ASP A 181 3.78 10.71 1.35
C ASP A 181 4.63 11.04 2.58
N LEU A 182 5.96 11.06 2.45
CA LEU A 182 6.86 11.45 3.54
C LEU A 182 6.70 12.92 3.91
N GLN A 183 6.63 13.81 2.92
CA GLN A 183 6.49 15.25 3.17
C GLN A 183 5.14 15.58 3.80
N LYS A 184 4.04 15.20 3.16
CA LYS A 184 2.69 15.56 3.61
C LYS A 184 2.19 14.66 4.73
N GLY A 185 2.47 13.36 4.64
CA GLY A 185 2.00 12.39 5.62
C GLY A 185 2.76 12.46 6.95
N LEU A 186 4.06 12.77 6.93
CA LEU A 186 4.87 12.88 8.14
C LEU A 186 5.29 14.31 8.49
N GLY A 187 4.95 15.29 7.65
CA GLY A 187 5.34 16.67 7.85
C GLY A 187 6.86 16.91 7.72
N LEU A 188 7.56 16.08 6.94
CA LEU A 188 8.99 16.20 6.75
C LEU A 188 9.33 17.31 5.75
N LYS A 189 10.45 17.98 5.97
CA LYS A 189 10.99 18.91 4.98
C LYS A 189 11.63 18.09 3.86
N GLY A 190 11.24 18.38 2.62
CA GLY A 190 11.79 17.73 1.43
C GLY A 190 12.28 18.76 0.42
N PRO A 191 12.89 18.30 -0.68
CA PRO A 191 13.29 19.20 -1.77
C PRO A 191 12.08 19.95 -2.32
N GLU A 192 12.30 21.19 -2.78
CA GLU A 192 11.25 22.01 -3.37
C GLU A 192 10.62 21.35 -4.61
N ALA A 193 9.40 21.77 -4.95
CA ALA A 193 8.54 21.16 -5.97
C ALA A 193 9.14 21.07 -7.40
N GLU A 194 10.24 21.76 -7.68
CA GLU A 194 10.92 21.74 -8.97
C GLU A 194 11.62 20.41 -9.30
N SER A 195 11.92 19.59 -8.29
CA SER A 195 12.48 18.24 -8.49
C SER A 195 11.43 17.16 -8.71
N LYS A 196 10.15 17.51 -8.69
CA LYS A 196 9.06 16.57 -8.91
C LYS A 196 9.10 16.00 -10.33
N GLY A 197 9.27 14.69 -10.42
CA GLY A 197 9.23 13.95 -11.69
C GLY A 197 10.58 13.48 -12.19
N LYS A 198 11.68 13.70 -11.47
CA LYS A 198 12.96 13.09 -11.80
C LYS A 198 13.21 11.86 -10.94
N LEU A 199 13.74 10.81 -11.55
CA LEU A 199 14.17 9.59 -10.86
C LEU A 199 15.49 9.87 -10.10
N ASP A 200 15.41 10.67 -9.01
CA ASP A 200 16.57 10.98 -8.17
C ASP A 200 16.51 10.22 -6.83
N PRO A 201 17.24 9.11 -6.70
CA PRO A 201 17.32 8.36 -5.45
C PRO A 201 17.90 9.17 -4.29
N THR A 202 18.77 10.16 -4.58
CA THR A 202 19.54 10.91 -3.58
C THR A 202 18.61 11.75 -2.71
N ALA A 203 17.65 12.44 -3.32
CA ALA A 203 16.66 13.23 -2.61
C ALA A 203 15.84 12.37 -1.65
N PHE A 204 15.41 11.19 -2.09
CA PHE A 204 14.66 10.26 -1.27
C PHE A 204 15.49 9.73 -0.09
N PHE A 205 16.74 9.33 -0.31
CA PHE A 205 17.62 8.88 0.77
C PHE A 205 17.93 9.99 1.78
N GLY A 206 17.99 11.24 1.33
CA GLY A 206 18.11 12.40 2.23
C GLY A 206 16.91 12.51 3.19
N MET A 207 15.69 12.30 2.69
CA MET A 207 14.47 12.27 3.51
C MET A 207 14.42 11.07 4.46
N ILE A 208 14.89 9.90 4.03
CA ILE A 208 14.98 8.72 4.90
C ILE A 208 15.85 8.99 6.12
N GLY A 209 16.94 9.76 5.98
CA GLY A 209 17.77 10.17 7.11
C GLY A 209 16.98 10.94 8.18
N GLN A 210 15.98 11.72 7.79
CA GLN A 210 15.09 12.40 8.74
C GLN A 210 14.09 11.40 9.36
N VAL A 211 13.51 10.50 8.53
CA VAL A 211 12.58 9.44 9.01
C VAL A 211 13.25 8.60 10.09
N THR A 212 14.44 8.08 9.84
CA THR A 212 15.14 7.18 10.76
C THR A 212 15.62 7.86 12.04
N LYS A 213 15.85 9.17 11.98
CA LYS A 213 16.14 9.99 13.17
C LYS A 213 14.89 10.18 14.04
N ASP A 214 13.75 10.45 13.41
CA ASP A 214 12.48 10.68 14.11
C ASP A 214 11.86 9.35 14.60
N PHE A 215 12.10 8.24 13.88
CA PHE A 215 11.52 6.92 14.13
C PHE A 215 12.60 5.84 14.15
N PRO A 216 13.34 5.71 15.26
CA PRO A 216 14.43 4.75 15.38
C PRO A 216 13.98 3.28 15.38
N ASN A 217 12.68 3.04 15.46
CA ASN A 217 12.08 1.71 15.33
C ASN A 217 12.07 1.20 13.89
N ILE A 218 12.18 2.07 12.89
CA ILE A 218 12.14 1.69 11.47
C ILE A 218 13.44 1.01 11.06
N LYS A 219 13.29 -0.17 10.46
CA LYS A 219 14.37 -0.98 9.92
C LYS A 219 14.53 -0.85 8.42
N ALA A 220 13.43 -0.60 7.71
CA ALA A 220 13.43 -0.43 6.28
C ALA A 220 12.47 0.68 5.82
N VAL A 221 12.88 1.42 4.79
CA VAL A 221 12.03 2.39 4.06
C VAL A 221 12.19 2.11 2.58
N ALA A 222 11.08 1.95 1.86
CA ALA A 222 11.10 1.62 0.45
C ALA A 222 10.07 2.41 -0.35
N THR A 223 10.37 2.70 -1.61
CA THR A 223 9.43 3.30 -2.56
C THR A 223 9.78 2.97 -4.00
N THR A 224 8.78 3.14 -4.86
CA THR A 224 8.98 3.21 -6.30
C THR A 224 9.28 4.64 -6.74
N LEU A 225 10.19 4.79 -7.68
CA LEU A 225 10.49 6.05 -8.34
C LEU A 225 9.89 6.00 -9.75
N ARG A 226 9.21 7.08 -10.14
CA ARG A 226 8.51 7.12 -11.42
C ARG A 226 8.62 8.49 -12.07
N GLU A 227 9.05 8.52 -13.32
CA GLU A 227 8.93 9.67 -14.20
C GLU A 227 7.84 9.41 -15.23
N VAL A 228 6.93 10.36 -15.42
CA VAL A 228 5.78 10.24 -16.31
C VAL A 228 6.05 11.05 -17.59
N HIS A 229 6.25 10.36 -18.71
CA HIS A 229 6.46 10.97 -20.03
C HIS A 229 5.12 11.19 -20.77
N SER A 230 4.20 10.26 -20.60
CA SER A 230 2.79 10.36 -21.01
C SER A 230 1.95 9.48 -20.11
N THR A 231 0.63 9.48 -20.32
CA THR A 231 -0.28 8.62 -19.52
C THR A 231 0.14 7.14 -19.55
N ASN A 232 0.71 6.68 -20.67
CA ASN A 232 1.06 5.28 -20.88
C ASN A 232 2.57 5.00 -20.94
N ARG A 233 3.44 6.02 -20.86
CA ARG A 233 4.90 5.84 -20.89
C ARG A 233 5.54 6.41 -19.66
N HIS A 234 6.18 5.53 -18.91
CA HIS A 234 6.84 5.90 -17.66
C HIS A 234 8.25 5.30 -17.62
N SER A 235 9.21 6.06 -17.06
CA SER A 235 10.42 5.46 -16.52
C SER A 235 10.15 5.00 -15.09
N TRP A 236 10.62 3.81 -14.75
CA TRP A 236 10.31 3.13 -13.50
C TRP A 236 11.56 2.61 -12.84
N SER A 237 11.71 2.90 -11.56
CA SER A 237 12.77 2.38 -10.69
C SER A 237 12.20 2.16 -9.27
N ALA A 238 13.05 1.73 -8.35
CA ALA A 238 12.69 1.60 -6.94
C ALA A 238 13.93 1.73 -6.06
N VAL A 239 13.73 2.13 -4.83
CA VAL A 239 14.77 2.24 -3.81
C VAL A 239 14.35 1.60 -2.51
N LEU A 240 15.35 1.11 -1.77
CA LEU A 240 15.21 0.54 -0.44
C LEU A 240 16.36 1.05 0.43
N TRP A 241 16.05 1.60 1.59
CA TRP A 241 16.97 1.71 2.70
C TRP A 241 16.65 0.59 3.70
N LEU A 242 17.66 -0.14 4.12
CA LEU A 242 17.52 -1.21 5.10
C LEU A 242 18.74 -1.25 6.02
N ASP A 243 18.50 -1.10 7.31
CA ASP A 243 19.54 -1.16 8.37
C ASP A 243 20.80 -0.34 8.04
N GLY A 244 20.62 0.91 7.61
CA GLY A 244 21.72 1.84 7.33
C GLY A 244 22.32 1.75 5.92
N LYS A 245 21.81 0.89 5.05
CA LYS A 245 22.30 0.71 3.66
C LYS A 245 21.25 1.09 2.62
N ASN A 246 21.71 1.74 1.56
CA ASN A 246 20.90 2.13 0.42
C ASN A 246 21.03 1.11 -0.72
N TYR A 247 19.89 0.79 -1.33
CA TYR A 247 19.80 -0.07 -2.51
C TYR A 247 18.91 0.60 -3.55
N THR A 248 19.29 0.47 -4.83
CA THR A 248 18.55 1.04 -5.96
C THR A 248 18.34 -0.04 -7.01
N ALA A 249 17.10 -0.20 -7.47
CA ALA A 249 16.78 -1.04 -8.61
C ALA A 249 17.11 -0.34 -9.92
N PRO A 250 17.31 -1.08 -11.01
CA PRO A 250 17.56 -0.47 -12.32
C PRO A 250 16.35 0.35 -12.79
N THR A 251 16.61 1.36 -13.65
CA THR A 251 15.55 2.07 -14.35
C THR A 251 15.16 1.29 -15.60
N CYS A 252 13.86 1.13 -15.84
CA CYS A 252 13.31 0.61 -17.08
C CYS A 252 12.19 1.50 -17.62
N GLU A 253 12.01 1.47 -18.94
CA GLU A 253 10.89 2.11 -19.61
C GLU A 253 9.69 1.16 -19.62
N LEU A 254 8.51 1.69 -19.25
CA LEU A 254 7.26 0.95 -19.20
C LEU A 254 6.24 1.54 -20.16
N ASP A 255 5.62 0.68 -20.94
CA ASP A 255 4.35 0.94 -21.61
C ASP A 255 3.23 0.49 -20.67
N VAL A 256 2.68 1.43 -19.93
CA VAL A 256 1.70 1.20 -18.87
C VAL A 256 0.32 0.97 -19.46
N TYR A 257 -0.27 -0.18 -19.15
CA TYR A 257 -1.67 -0.46 -19.48
C TYR A 257 -2.63 0.11 -18.41
N ASP A 258 -2.36 -0.18 -17.14
CA ASP A 258 -3.07 0.37 -15.99
C ASP A 258 -2.09 0.66 -14.85
N ARG A 259 -2.10 1.87 -14.33
CA ARG A 259 -1.17 2.26 -13.28
C ARG A 259 -1.65 1.93 -11.87
N VAL A 260 -2.93 1.53 -11.72
CA VAL A 260 -3.52 1.20 -10.42
C VAL A 260 -2.88 -0.06 -9.88
N GLY A 261 -2.54 -0.06 -8.59
CA GLY A 261 -1.95 -1.22 -7.92
C GLY A 261 -0.43 -1.40 -8.07
N GLY A 262 0.27 -0.59 -8.90
CA GLY A 262 1.72 -0.72 -9.07
C GLY A 262 2.51 -0.62 -7.76
N GLY A 263 2.10 0.26 -6.84
CA GLY A 263 2.66 0.37 -5.48
C GLY A 263 2.39 -0.87 -4.64
N ASP A 264 1.14 -1.38 -4.67
CA ASP A 264 0.77 -2.62 -3.96
C ASP A 264 1.53 -3.84 -4.51
N GLY A 265 1.74 -3.88 -5.84
CA GLY A 265 2.57 -4.88 -6.50
C GLY A 265 4.03 -4.81 -6.06
N PHE A 266 4.60 -3.61 -6.01
CA PHE A 266 5.94 -3.40 -5.49
C PHE A 266 6.06 -3.88 -4.03
N ALA A 267 5.14 -3.48 -3.16
CA ALA A 267 5.14 -3.89 -1.77
C ALA A 267 5.03 -5.41 -1.63
N ALA A 268 4.16 -6.06 -2.39
CA ALA A 268 4.01 -7.52 -2.37
C ALA A 268 5.32 -8.24 -2.76
N GLY A 269 5.95 -7.86 -3.86
CA GLY A 269 7.22 -8.47 -4.29
C GLY A 269 8.36 -8.24 -3.31
N LEU A 270 8.49 -7.03 -2.76
CA LEU A 270 9.46 -6.70 -1.71
C LEU A 270 9.25 -7.56 -0.45
N PHE A 271 8.01 -7.64 0.04
CA PHE A 271 7.69 -8.42 1.25
C PHE A 271 7.92 -9.91 1.03
N TYR A 272 7.59 -10.43 -0.15
CA TYR A 272 7.91 -11.81 -0.50
C TYR A 272 9.42 -12.08 -0.44
N GLY A 273 10.24 -11.20 -1.02
CA GLY A 273 11.70 -11.33 -0.99
C GLY A 273 12.22 -11.36 0.45
N LEU A 274 11.84 -10.40 1.27
CA LEU A 274 12.25 -10.31 2.68
C LEU A 274 11.77 -11.51 3.50
N LEU A 275 10.52 -11.95 3.32
CA LEU A 275 9.96 -13.13 4.00
C LEU A 275 10.63 -14.45 3.59
N SER A 276 11.15 -14.51 2.36
CA SER A 276 11.85 -15.68 1.82
C SER A 276 13.34 -15.71 2.12
N GLY A 277 13.84 -14.71 2.89
CA GLY A 277 15.26 -14.63 3.25
C GLY A 277 16.18 -14.26 2.08
N LYS A 278 15.64 -13.63 1.03
CA LYS A 278 16.45 -13.08 -0.05
C LYS A 278 17.27 -11.90 0.44
N SER A 279 18.38 -11.61 -0.22
CA SER A 279 19.15 -10.41 0.08
C SER A 279 18.30 -9.14 -0.11
N PRO A 280 18.65 -8.01 0.53
CA PRO A 280 17.94 -6.75 0.36
C PRO A 280 17.84 -6.32 -1.11
N GLU A 281 18.92 -6.51 -1.86
CA GLU A 281 18.96 -6.18 -3.28
C GLU A 281 18.02 -7.05 -4.12
N GLU A 282 18.01 -8.36 -3.88
CA GLU A 282 17.10 -9.29 -4.55
C GLU A 282 15.63 -9.00 -4.17
N SER A 283 15.37 -8.71 -2.90
CA SER A 283 14.03 -8.35 -2.43
C SER A 283 13.52 -7.08 -3.09
N LEU A 284 14.38 -6.05 -3.22
CA LEU A 284 14.06 -4.82 -3.94
C LEU A 284 13.77 -5.10 -5.41
N LYS A 285 14.60 -5.90 -6.09
CA LYS A 285 14.42 -6.28 -7.50
C LYS A 285 13.11 -7.05 -7.74
N LEU A 286 12.72 -7.93 -6.82
CA LEU A 286 11.42 -8.62 -6.88
C LEU A 286 10.24 -7.64 -6.74
N GLY A 287 10.33 -6.70 -5.82
CA GLY A 287 9.33 -5.63 -5.69
C GLY A 287 9.24 -4.77 -6.96
N TRP A 288 10.39 -4.28 -7.44
CA TRP A 288 10.50 -3.49 -8.65
C TRP A 288 9.89 -4.22 -9.87
N ALA A 289 10.27 -5.48 -10.07
CA ALA A 289 9.80 -6.29 -11.19
C ALA A 289 8.30 -6.57 -11.12
N HIS A 290 7.79 -6.96 -9.94
CA HIS A 290 6.38 -7.25 -9.78
C HIS A 290 5.51 -6.01 -9.93
N GLY A 291 5.91 -4.85 -9.36
CA GLY A 291 5.23 -3.59 -9.56
C GLY A 291 5.18 -3.16 -11.03
N ALA A 292 6.29 -3.32 -11.77
CA ALA A 292 6.35 -3.05 -13.20
C ALA A 292 5.40 -3.96 -14.00
N LEU A 293 5.48 -5.28 -13.80
CA LEU A 293 4.64 -6.27 -14.50
C LEU A 293 3.15 -6.07 -14.21
N LEU A 294 2.77 -5.69 -12.99
CA LEU A 294 1.38 -5.40 -12.64
C LEU A 294 0.82 -4.28 -13.52
N THR A 295 1.60 -3.25 -13.80
CA THR A 295 1.11 -2.13 -14.63
C THR A 295 0.86 -2.49 -16.09
N THR A 296 1.27 -3.67 -16.54
CA THR A 296 1.06 -4.16 -17.91
C THR A 296 -0.26 -4.91 -18.11
N THR A 297 -1.02 -5.11 -17.05
CA THR A 297 -2.32 -5.80 -17.07
C THR A 297 -3.43 -4.91 -16.52
N PRO A 298 -4.71 -5.17 -16.85
CA PRO A 298 -5.80 -4.41 -16.28
C PRO A 298 -6.03 -4.73 -14.81
N GLY A 299 -6.39 -3.70 -14.04
CA GLY A 299 -6.75 -3.83 -12.63
C GLY A 299 -5.56 -3.69 -11.68
N ASP A 300 -5.81 -3.96 -10.42
CA ASP A 300 -4.93 -3.68 -9.29
C ASP A 300 -4.32 -4.94 -8.64
N THR A 301 -4.50 -6.09 -9.29
CA THR A 301 -3.87 -7.37 -8.94
C THR A 301 -3.12 -7.94 -10.14
N SER A 302 -1.94 -8.50 -9.87
CA SER A 302 -1.06 -9.03 -10.90
C SER A 302 -1.61 -10.32 -11.53
N MET A 303 -1.41 -10.45 -12.83
CA MET A 303 -1.57 -11.72 -13.55
C MET A 303 -0.23 -12.44 -13.76
N ALA A 304 0.89 -11.87 -13.32
CA ALA A 304 2.21 -12.46 -13.45
C ALA A 304 2.39 -13.66 -12.49
N SER A 305 3.14 -14.67 -12.95
CA SER A 305 3.63 -15.75 -12.11
C SER A 305 4.96 -15.36 -11.44
N LEU A 306 5.35 -16.08 -10.38
CA LEU A 306 6.65 -15.91 -9.73
C LEU A 306 7.81 -16.01 -10.72
N ASP A 307 7.78 -17.01 -11.62
CA ASP A 307 8.82 -17.21 -12.63
C ASP A 307 8.98 -16.00 -13.55
N GLN A 308 7.87 -15.36 -13.95
CA GLN A 308 7.90 -14.15 -14.75
C GLN A 308 8.51 -12.97 -13.99
N VAL A 309 8.17 -12.82 -12.70
CA VAL A 309 8.74 -11.78 -11.83
C VAL A 309 10.24 -12.01 -11.66
N GLU A 310 10.68 -13.23 -11.37
CA GLU A 310 12.11 -13.56 -11.22
C GLU A 310 12.88 -13.40 -12.52
N ALA A 311 12.30 -13.78 -13.64
CA ALA A 311 12.91 -13.60 -14.96
C ALA A 311 13.12 -12.10 -15.28
N PHE A 312 12.11 -11.27 -15.03
CA PHE A 312 12.22 -9.83 -15.25
C PHE A 312 13.21 -9.18 -14.27
N ALA A 313 13.22 -9.60 -13.00
CA ALA A 313 14.17 -9.12 -11.99
C ALA A 313 15.64 -9.40 -12.36
N LYS A 314 15.89 -10.44 -13.15
CA LYS A 314 17.23 -10.81 -13.67
C LYS A 314 17.57 -10.16 -15.03
N GLY A 315 16.73 -9.23 -15.53
CA GLY A 315 16.93 -8.59 -16.83
C GLY A 315 16.37 -9.38 -18.00
N GLY A 316 15.30 -10.16 -17.79
CA GLY A 316 14.64 -10.97 -18.80
C GLY A 316 14.15 -10.17 -20.02
N SER A 317 14.04 -10.83 -21.15
CA SER A 317 13.65 -10.22 -22.43
C SER A 317 12.15 -10.36 -22.70
N ALA A 318 11.59 -9.43 -23.47
CA ALA A 318 10.21 -9.50 -23.99
C ALA A 318 9.99 -10.59 -25.08
N ARG A 319 10.98 -11.48 -25.29
CA ARG A 319 10.85 -12.58 -26.26
C ARG A 319 9.94 -13.67 -25.73
N ILE A 320 9.16 -14.29 -26.62
CA ILE A 320 8.29 -15.41 -26.29
C ILE A 320 9.09 -16.54 -25.60
N GLN A 321 8.73 -16.85 -24.38
CA GLN A 321 9.20 -18.06 -23.69
C GLN A 321 8.29 -19.21 -24.10
N ARG A 322 8.89 -20.28 -24.64
CA ARG A 322 8.21 -21.50 -25.07
C ARG A 322 8.51 -22.64 -24.11
#